data_5a55bf8f32f5d41b2c558a89f4e9115a
#
_entry.id   5a55bf8f32f5d41b2c558a89f4e9115a
#
_cell.length_a   1.000
_cell.length_b   1.000
_cell.length_c   1.000
_cell.angle_alpha   90.00
_cell.angle_beta   90.00
_cell.angle_gamma   90.00
#
_symmetry.space_group_name_H-M   'P 1'
#
loop_
_entity.id
_entity.type
_entity.pdbx_description
1 polymer ?
#
loop_
_entity_poly.entity_id
_entity_poly.type
_entity_poly.pdbx_seq_one_letter_code
_entity_poly.pdbx_strand_id
1 'polypeptide(L)'
;MPGGRFRELYYWDSYFTMLGLEANGRHDLALNMLKDFAFEIDCYGHVPNGNRTYYFSRSQPPFFSLMVDLIAEREGDASYVTYLPELEAEYEYWMDGSAVVRGDQGYRRVIRLSDGTILNRYWDDRAEPRDESYREDIATALERRRDPGDLYRNLRAAAESGWDFSSRWLADGRNLSTIRTTSVLPVDLNCLMVHLEQTLAKAYRIKGDADRSSHFVGLAVRREVAIRRLMWNERSHAFTDYEWQRHEALPVTAAGLFPLFVHIASQHQAKMEAQTVRRKLLMPGGIATTLVVSGQQWDHPNGWAPLQWIAVVGLENYNEAQLAEAIAKRWTCENIDAYRMSHVFVEKYNLVNGSAGVGGEYTVQVGFGWTNGVLRALASFYPTLSRLSPEFCVASRAASP
;
A
#
# COMPACT_ATOMS: atom_id res chain seq x y z
N MET A 1 -16.97 3.82 -0.80
CA MET A 1 -16.59 4.58 -2.01
C MET A 1 -15.54 5.60 -1.61
N PRO A 2 -14.41 5.71 -2.33
CA PRO A 2 -13.34 6.66 -1.97
C PRO A 2 -13.80 8.12 -1.97
N GLY A 3 -14.34 8.63 -3.06
CA GLY A 3 -14.82 10.01 -3.15
C GLY A 3 -14.69 10.59 -4.55
N GLY A 4 -15.25 11.77 -4.77
CA GLY A 4 -15.18 12.48 -6.04
C GLY A 4 -15.71 11.64 -7.21
N ARG A 5 -14.88 11.45 -8.24
CA ARG A 5 -15.20 10.61 -9.40
C ARG A 5 -15.20 9.11 -9.12
N PHE A 6 -14.55 8.67 -8.04
CA PHE A 6 -14.40 7.25 -7.67
C PHE A 6 -15.65 6.80 -6.88
N ARG A 7 -16.62 6.26 -7.60
CA ARG A 7 -17.93 5.86 -7.06
C ARG A 7 -18.07 4.35 -6.88
N GLU A 8 -17.04 3.61 -7.20
CA GLU A 8 -16.91 2.17 -7.04
C GLU A 8 -16.43 1.83 -5.62
N LEU A 9 -16.56 0.58 -5.25
CA LEU A 9 -15.87 0.01 -4.12
C LEU A 9 -14.44 -0.32 -4.57
N TYR A 10 -13.43 0.37 -4.01
CA TYR A 10 -12.03 0.10 -4.25
C TYR A 10 -11.42 -0.61 -3.06
N TYR A 11 -10.53 -1.56 -3.32
CA TYR A 11 -10.11 -2.53 -2.33
C TYR A 11 -9.30 -1.90 -1.18
N TRP A 12 -8.04 -1.51 -1.41
CA TRP A 12 -7.17 -1.06 -0.32
C TRP A 12 -7.62 0.26 0.31
N ASP A 13 -8.26 1.16 -0.47
CA ASP A 13 -8.88 2.39 0.03
C ASP A 13 -9.85 2.13 1.17
N SER A 14 -10.57 1.03 1.06
CA SER A 14 -11.62 0.66 2.02
C SER A 14 -11.06 0.34 3.39
N TYR A 15 -9.90 -0.31 3.49
CA TYR A 15 -9.25 -0.56 4.78
C TYR A 15 -9.04 0.75 5.56
N PHE A 16 -8.47 1.76 4.91
CA PHE A 16 -8.21 3.05 5.57
C PHE A 16 -9.49 3.81 5.90
N THR A 17 -10.55 3.61 5.13
CA THR A 17 -11.89 4.12 5.45
C THR A 17 -12.48 3.39 6.68
N MET A 18 -12.33 2.07 6.76
CA MET A 18 -12.78 1.25 7.89
C MET A 18 -12.12 1.66 9.20
N LEU A 19 -10.83 2.04 9.21
CA LEU A 19 -10.15 2.58 10.39
C LEU A 19 -10.90 3.78 10.99
N GLY A 20 -11.35 4.69 10.14
CA GLY A 20 -12.12 5.85 10.57
C GLY A 20 -13.53 5.51 11.04
N LEU A 21 -14.17 4.53 10.42
CA LEU A 21 -15.49 4.03 10.85
C LEU A 21 -15.39 3.40 12.24
N GLU A 22 -14.39 2.55 12.49
CA GLU A 22 -14.15 1.97 13.82
C GLU A 22 -13.86 3.03 14.88
N ALA A 23 -13.01 4.01 14.55
CA ALA A 23 -12.71 5.13 15.44
C ALA A 23 -13.94 6.01 15.77
N ASN A 24 -14.99 5.97 14.94
CA ASN A 24 -16.28 6.64 15.16
C ASN A 24 -17.36 5.71 15.73
N GLY A 25 -17.01 4.47 16.09
CA GLY A 25 -17.97 3.50 16.64
C GLY A 25 -18.96 2.95 15.61
N ARG A 26 -18.69 3.11 14.31
CA ARG A 26 -19.51 2.58 13.21
C ARG A 26 -19.03 1.22 12.73
N HIS A 27 -18.85 0.32 13.70
CA HIS A 27 -18.49 -1.07 13.48
C HIS A 27 -19.43 -1.78 12.48
N ASP A 28 -20.73 -1.48 12.56
CA ASP A 28 -21.75 -1.96 11.65
C ASP A 28 -21.39 -1.74 10.17
N LEU A 29 -20.87 -0.56 9.84
CA LEU A 29 -20.46 -0.21 8.48
C LEU A 29 -19.13 -0.87 8.08
N ALA A 30 -18.16 -0.92 9.00
CA ALA A 30 -16.90 -1.61 8.76
C ALA A 30 -17.11 -3.11 8.49
N LEU A 31 -17.94 -3.76 9.31
CA LEU A 31 -18.32 -5.17 9.12
C LEU A 31 -19.05 -5.41 7.78
N ASN A 32 -19.95 -4.50 7.38
CA ASN A 32 -20.61 -4.63 6.09
C ASN A 32 -19.61 -4.51 4.92
N MET A 33 -18.63 -3.60 5.00
CA MET A 33 -17.57 -3.50 3.99
C MET A 33 -16.74 -4.79 3.90
N LEU A 34 -16.38 -5.39 5.04
CA LEU A 34 -15.68 -6.69 5.03
C LEU A 34 -16.53 -7.79 4.35
N LYS A 35 -17.83 -7.83 4.63
CA LYS A 35 -18.75 -8.79 3.99
C LYS A 35 -18.89 -8.57 2.49
N ASP A 36 -18.89 -7.32 2.03
CA ASP A 36 -18.91 -7.00 0.60
C ASP A 36 -17.65 -7.56 -0.10
N PHE A 37 -16.46 -7.42 0.51
CA PHE A 37 -15.23 -8.00 -0.04
C PHE A 37 -15.20 -9.53 0.03
N ALA A 38 -15.69 -10.12 1.12
CA ALA A 38 -15.85 -11.58 1.21
C ALA A 38 -16.73 -12.10 0.07
N PHE A 39 -17.86 -11.45 -0.21
CA PHE A 39 -18.72 -11.77 -1.34
C PHE A 39 -18.02 -11.64 -2.70
N GLU A 40 -17.20 -10.60 -2.91
CA GLU A 40 -16.41 -10.45 -4.14
C GLU A 40 -15.40 -11.60 -4.30
N ILE A 41 -14.73 -11.99 -3.21
CA ILE A 41 -13.80 -13.14 -3.23
C ILE A 41 -14.55 -14.43 -3.56
N ASP A 42 -15.70 -14.69 -2.96
CA ASP A 42 -16.53 -15.86 -3.23
C ASP A 42 -16.95 -15.92 -4.72
N CYS A 43 -17.26 -14.76 -5.31
CA CYS A 43 -17.69 -14.70 -6.70
C CYS A 43 -16.55 -14.79 -7.72
N TYR A 44 -15.38 -14.21 -7.41
CA TYR A 44 -14.32 -13.99 -8.40
C TYR A 44 -12.98 -14.64 -8.03
N GLY A 45 -12.86 -15.22 -6.84
CA GLY A 45 -11.62 -15.78 -6.31
C GLY A 45 -10.62 -14.74 -5.82
N HIS A 46 -10.95 -13.45 -5.91
CA HIS A 46 -10.12 -12.33 -5.45
C HIS A 46 -10.98 -11.06 -5.33
N VAL A 47 -10.46 -10.02 -4.70
CA VAL A 47 -11.06 -8.71 -4.74
C VAL A 47 -10.59 -7.98 -6.02
N PRO A 48 -11.48 -7.62 -6.95
CA PRO A 48 -11.12 -6.80 -8.11
C PRO A 48 -10.59 -5.42 -7.72
N ASN A 49 -9.82 -4.79 -8.59
CA ASN A 49 -9.31 -3.43 -8.38
C ASN A 49 -10.42 -2.43 -7.99
N GLY A 50 -11.62 -2.62 -8.55
CA GLY A 50 -12.87 -1.96 -8.20
C GLY A 50 -14.04 -2.75 -8.76
N ASN A 51 -15.25 -2.53 -8.28
CA ASN A 51 -16.44 -3.32 -8.64
C ASN A 51 -17.04 -2.94 -10.00
N ARG A 52 -16.21 -2.98 -11.06
CA ARG A 52 -16.59 -2.86 -12.47
C ARG A 52 -15.99 -4.01 -13.27
N THR A 53 -16.67 -4.47 -14.29
CA THR A 53 -16.25 -5.63 -15.11
C THR A 53 -14.87 -5.46 -15.75
N TYR A 54 -14.48 -4.26 -16.11
CA TYR A 54 -13.17 -3.99 -16.71
C TYR A 54 -12.01 -4.05 -15.70
N TYR A 55 -12.29 -4.14 -14.39
CA TYR A 55 -11.30 -4.31 -13.33
C TYR A 55 -11.02 -5.77 -12.96
N PHE A 56 -11.79 -6.75 -13.45
CA PHE A 56 -11.69 -8.14 -13.01
C PHE A 56 -10.38 -8.86 -13.33
N SER A 57 -9.56 -8.32 -14.24
CA SER A 57 -8.27 -8.94 -14.59
C SER A 57 -7.14 -8.63 -13.61
N ARG A 58 -7.36 -7.71 -12.66
CA ARG A 58 -6.39 -7.31 -11.63
C ARG A 58 -7.06 -7.02 -10.30
N SER A 59 -6.28 -7.10 -9.23
CA SER A 59 -6.68 -6.73 -7.87
C SER A 59 -6.13 -5.34 -7.48
N GLN A 60 -5.99 -5.11 -6.19
CA GLN A 60 -5.20 -4.09 -5.51
C GLN A 60 -4.40 -4.75 -4.38
N PRO A 61 -3.54 -4.01 -3.61
CA PRO A 61 -2.80 -4.60 -2.50
C PRO A 61 -3.69 -5.39 -1.54
N PRO A 62 -3.30 -6.62 -1.15
CA PRO A 62 -4.15 -7.54 -0.40
C PRO A 62 -4.33 -7.13 1.08
N PHE A 63 -5.32 -6.30 1.34
CA PHE A 63 -5.64 -5.79 2.68
C PHE A 63 -6.74 -6.57 3.40
N PHE A 64 -7.32 -7.63 2.81
CA PHE A 64 -8.42 -8.36 3.41
C PHE A 64 -8.06 -8.98 4.76
N SER A 65 -6.86 -9.54 4.89
CA SER A 65 -6.37 -10.07 6.17
C SER A 65 -6.29 -9.01 7.28
N LEU A 66 -5.89 -7.78 6.94
CA LEU A 66 -5.89 -6.63 7.86
C LEU A 66 -7.31 -6.14 8.20
N MET A 67 -8.26 -6.25 7.25
CA MET A 67 -9.67 -5.97 7.51
C MET A 67 -10.28 -7.01 8.46
N VAL A 68 -9.91 -8.29 8.33
CA VAL A 68 -10.31 -9.35 9.27
C VAL A 68 -9.76 -9.07 10.66
N ASP A 69 -8.48 -8.67 10.78
CA ASP A 69 -7.89 -8.27 12.07
C ASP A 69 -8.69 -7.13 12.72
N LEU A 70 -9.01 -6.09 11.96
CA LEU A 70 -9.74 -4.92 12.45
C LEU A 70 -11.14 -5.29 13.00
N ILE A 71 -11.84 -6.21 12.33
CA ILE A 71 -13.14 -6.71 12.81
C ILE A 71 -12.97 -7.64 14.02
N ALA A 72 -11.94 -8.49 14.01
CA ALA A 72 -11.66 -9.43 15.10
C ALA A 72 -11.30 -8.72 16.43
N GLU A 73 -10.80 -7.48 16.41
CA GLU A 73 -10.58 -6.68 17.63
C GLU A 73 -11.86 -6.51 18.46
N ARG A 74 -13.05 -6.50 17.83
CA ARG A 74 -14.35 -6.39 18.51
C ARG A 74 -15.12 -7.68 18.58
N GLU A 75 -15.14 -8.47 17.49
CA GLU A 75 -15.93 -9.70 17.42
C GLU A 75 -15.20 -10.93 17.97
N GLY A 76 -13.89 -10.80 18.19
CA GLY A 76 -13.05 -11.88 18.72
C GLY A 76 -12.49 -12.81 17.64
N ASP A 77 -11.71 -13.79 18.11
CA ASP A 77 -10.92 -14.68 17.28
C ASP A 77 -11.75 -15.59 16.33
N ALA A 78 -13.04 -15.76 16.57
CA ALA A 78 -13.94 -16.50 15.68
C ALA A 78 -13.99 -15.92 14.27
N SER A 79 -13.77 -14.62 14.11
CA SER A 79 -13.73 -13.94 12.82
C SER A 79 -12.70 -14.54 11.85
N TYR A 80 -11.53 -14.98 12.35
CA TYR A 80 -10.50 -15.60 11.52
C TYR A 80 -10.96 -16.94 10.91
N VAL A 81 -11.78 -17.69 11.63
CA VAL A 81 -12.33 -18.96 11.13
C VAL A 81 -13.52 -18.71 10.20
N THR A 82 -14.30 -17.67 10.48
CA THR A 82 -15.44 -17.28 9.65
C THR A 82 -14.99 -16.89 8.24
N TYR A 83 -13.92 -16.12 8.11
CA TYR A 83 -13.39 -15.63 6.82
C TYR A 83 -12.20 -16.46 6.30
N LEU A 84 -11.97 -17.65 6.84
CA LEU A 84 -10.87 -18.54 6.39
C LEU A 84 -10.99 -18.95 4.91
N PRO A 85 -12.18 -19.28 4.37
CA PRO A 85 -12.30 -19.61 2.94
C PRO A 85 -11.85 -18.46 2.02
N GLU A 86 -12.23 -17.23 2.34
CA GLU A 86 -11.90 -16.05 1.53
C GLU A 86 -10.41 -15.69 1.66
N LEU A 87 -9.83 -15.84 2.85
CA LEU A 87 -8.37 -15.67 3.05
C LEU A 87 -7.57 -16.68 2.22
N GLU A 88 -8.04 -17.94 2.13
CA GLU A 88 -7.42 -18.98 1.29
C GLU A 88 -7.56 -18.64 -0.20
N ALA A 89 -8.74 -18.25 -0.64
CA ALA A 89 -8.98 -17.90 -2.05
C ALA A 89 -8.13 -16.70 -2.49
N GLU A 90 -8.00 -15.66 -1.65
CA GLU A 90 -7.11 -14.54 -1.92
C GLU A 90 -5.64 -14.98 -1.97
N TYR A 91 -5.20 -15.85 -1.06
CA TYR A 91 -3.85 -16.39 -1.09
C TYR A 91 -3.59 -17.19 -2.39
N GLU A 92 -4.53 -18.02 -2.80
CA GLU A 92 -4.44 -18.81 -4.05
C GLU A 92 -4.33 -17.90 -5.28
N TYR A 93 -5.08 -16.82 -5.34
CA TYR A 93 -4.98 -15.83 -6.42
C TYR A 93 -3.58 -15.21 -6.51
N TRP A 94 -3.01 -14.78 -5.40
CA TRP A 94 -1.67 -14.20 -5.38
C TRP A 94 -0.57 -15.22 -5.63
N MET A 95 -0.79 -16.50 -5.32
CA MET A 95 0.17 -17.58 -5.49
C MET A 95 -0.08 -18.44 -6.73
N ASP A 96 -1.03 -18.07 -7.60
CA ASP A 96 -1.30 -18.78 -8.84
C ASP A 96 -0.04 -18.89 -9.70
N GLY A 97 0.29 -20.13 -10.10
CA GLY A 97 1.49 -20.45 -10.84
C GLY A 97 2.73 -20.79 -10.01
N SER A 98 2.67 -20.69 -8.68
CA SER A 98 3.81 -21.01 -7.80
C SER A 98 4.32 -22.45 -7.96
N ALA A 99 3.46 -23.38 -8.30
CA ALA A 99 3.83 -24.79 -8.54
C ALA A 99 4.55 -25.04 -9.88
N VAL A 100 4.34 -24.18 -10.88
CA VAL A 100 4.87 -24.38 -12.24
C VAL A 100 6.04 -23.46 -12.57
N VAL A 101 6.18 -22.31 -11.89
CA VAL A 101 7.26 -21.36 -12.15
C VAL A 101 8.61 -21.96 -11.73
N ARG A 102 9.64 -21.81 -12.57
CA ARG A 102 11.00 -22.32 -12.37
C ARG A 102 11.98 -21.20 -12.05
N GLY A 103 13.22 -21.55 -11.68
CA GLY A 103 14.23 -20.58 -11.25
C GLY A 103 14.48 -19.47 -12.27
N ASP A 104 14.60 -18.25 -11.78
CA ASP A 104 14.73 -16.98 -12.52
C ASP A 104 13.62 -16.76 -13.58
N GLN A 105 12.42 -17.19 -13.25
CA GLN A 105 11.24 -17.00 -14.08
C GLN A 105 10.08 -16.40 -13.31
N GLY A 106 9.18 -15.76 -14.06
CA GLY A 106 7.92 -15.24 -13.57
C GLY A 106 6.73 -15.89 -14.25
N TYR A 107 5.71 -16.20 -13.47
CA TYR A 107 4.40 -16.58 -13.99
C TYR A 107 3.35 -15.73 -13.26
N ARG A 108 2.61 -14.94 -14.02
CA ARG A 108 1.65 -13.97 -13.45
C ARG A 108 2.27 -13.19 -12.27
N ARG A 109 1.69 -13.27 -11.10
CA ARG A 109 2.07 -12.57 -9.86
C ARG A 109 3.25 -13.19 -9.12
N VAL A 110 3.72 -14.36 -9.54
CA VAL A 110 4.75 -15.14 -8.84
C VAL A 110 6.08 -15.07 -9.58
N ILE A 111 7.15 -14.79 -8.86
CA ILE A 111 8.54 -14.91 -9.31
C ILE A 111 9.24 -15.97 -8.46
N ARG A 112 9.95 -16.88 -9.11
CA ARG A 112 10.88 -17.80 -8.45
C ARG A 112 12.29 -17.44 -8.85
N LEU A 113 13.11 -17.07 -7.89
CA LEU A 113 14.53 -16.78 -8.08
C LEU A 113 15.35 -18.07 -8.22
N SER A 114 16.60 -17.97 -8.70
CA SER A 114 17.51 -19.12 -8.92
C SER A 114 17.77 -19.96 -7.67
N ASP A 115 17.75 -19.34 -6.50
CA ASP A 115 17.91 -20.02 -5.21
C ASP A 115 16.61 -20.69 -4.68
N GLY A 116 15.53 -20.65 -5.47
CA GLY A 116 14.24 -21.22 -5.13
C GLY A 116 13.32 -20.28 -4.32
N THR A 117 13.77 -19.09 -3.95
CA THR A 117 12.96 -18.08 -3.27
C THR A 117 11.76 -17.69 -4.11
N ILE A 118 10.56 -17.67 -3.51
CA ILE A 118 9.33 -17.26 -4.17
C ILE A 118 8.88 -15.94 -3.56
N LEU A 119 8.66 -14.93 -4.43
CA LEU A 119 8.13 -13.61 -4.08
C LEU A 119 7.06 -13.20 -5.09
N ASN A 120 6.28 -12.18 -4.73
CA ASN A 120 5.19 -11.68 -5.55
C ASN A 120 5.54 -10.35 -6.23
N ARG A 121 4.93 -10.12 -7.40
CA ARG A 121 4.90 -8.87 -8.14
C ARG A 121 3.46 -8.49 -8.49
N TYR A 122 3.23 -7.23 -8.82
CA TYR A 122 1.97 -6.81 -9.43
C TYR A 122 1.89 -7.27 -10.89
N TRP A 123 0.68 -7.63 -11.33
CA TRP A 123 0.42 -8.19 -12.65
C TRP A 123 -1.04 -8.01 -13.04
N ASP A 124 -1.30 -7.80 -14.33
CA ASP A 124 -2.64 -7.91 -14.90
C ASP A 124 -2.60 -8.95 -16.02
N ASP A 125 -3.61 -9.79 -16.13
CA ASP A 125 -3.69 -10.84 -17.14
C ASP A 125 -3.93 -10.27 -18.55
N ARG A 126 -4.48 -9.06 -18.67
CA ARG A 126 -4.66 -8.35 -19.94
C ARG A 126 -3.40 -7.55 -20.31
N ALA A 127 -3.13 -7.44 -21.61
CA ALA A 127 -2.03 -6.67 -22.20
C ALA A 127 -2.56 -5.65 -23.22
N GLU A 128 -3.65 -4.98 -22.89
CA GLU A 128 -4.37 -4.00 -23.67
C GLU A 128 -4.44 -2.69 -22.90
N PRO A 129 -4.72 -1.54 -23.55
CA PRO A 129 -4.95 -0.28 -22.86
C PRO A 129 -5.99 -0.44 -21.74
N ARG A 130 -5.84 0.29 -20.64
CA ARG A 130 -6.84 0.33 -19.57
C ARG A 130 -8.13 0.95 -20.09
N ASP A 131 -9.26 0.35 -19.78
CA ASP A 131 -10.57 0.88 -20.22
C ASP A 131 -10.84 2.27 -19.63
N GLU A 132 -10.44 2.49 -18.37
CA GLU A 132 -10.61 3.75 -17.65
C GLU A 132 -9.66 4.89 -18.07
N SER A 133 -8.58 4.58 -18.77
CA SER A 133 -7.54 5.53 -19.26
C SER A 133 -7.05 5.17 -20.66
N TYR A 134 -7.97 4.77 -21.53
CA TYR A 134 -7.66 4.24 -22.87
C TYR A 134 -6.83 5.20 -23.73
N ARG A 135 -7.19 6.50 -23.73
CA ARG A 135 -6.51 7.51 -24.55
C ARG A 135 -5.10 7.80 -24.05
N GLU A 136 -4.93 7.85 -22.74
CA GLU A 136 -3.67 8.10 -22.06
C GLU A 136 -2.68 6.95 -22.32
N ASP A 137 -3.16 5.71 -22.24
CA ASP A 137 -2.35 4.52 -22.50
C ASP A 137 -1.88 4.45 -23.98
N ILE A 138 -2.77 4.74 -24.92
CA ILE A 138 -2.42 4.82 -26.36
C ILE A 138 -1.39 5.93 -26.60
N ALA A 139 -1.58 7.12 -26.01
CA ALA A 139 -0.64 8.22 -26.15
C ALA A 139 0.75 7.85 -25.61
N THR A 140 0.81 7.20 -24.45
CA THR A 140 2.06 6.71 -23.84
C THR A 140 2.76 5.67 -24.74
N ALA A 141 1.99 4.79 -25.39
CA ALA A 141 2.56 3.79 -26.31
C ALA A 141 3.21 4.40 -27.56
N LEU A 142 2.79 5.57 -27.98
CA LEU A 142 3.36 6.28 -29.14
C LEU A 142 4.67 7.02 -28.83
N GLU A 143 5.01 7.23 -27.55
CA GLU A 143 6.22 7.98 -27.17
C GLU A 143 7.51 7.22 -27.45
N ARG A 144 7.51 5.89 -27.44
CA ARG A 144 8.71 5.07 -27.61
C ARG A 144 8.43 3.81 -28.46
N ARG A 145 9.49 3.33 -29.15
CA ARG A 145 9.47 2.00 -29.78
C ARG A 145 9.62 0.91 -28.72
N ARG A 146 8.50 0.40 -28.26
CA ARG A 146 8.38 -0.70 -27.30
C ARG A 146 7.19 -1.57 -27.73
N ASP A 147 7.22 -2.86 -27.40
CA ASP A 147 6.02 -3.69 -27.57
C ASP A 147 4.84 -3.09 -26.81
N PRO A 148 3.73 -2.73 -27.49
CA PRO A 148 2.60 -2.10 -26.81
C PRO A 148 1.97 -3.01 -25.75
N GLY A 149 1.90 -4.33 -25.99
CA GLY A 149 1.35 -5.27 -25.04
C GLY A 149 2.17 -5.33 -23.73
N ASP A 150 3.51 -5.30 -23.84
CA ASP A 150 4.38 -5.20 -22.66
C ASP A 150 4.17 -3.88 -21.93
N LEU A 151 4.05 -2.75 -22.63
CA LEU A 151 3.77 -1.45 -22.00
C LEU A 151 2.43 -1.49 -21.25
N TYR A 152 1.34 -1.90 -21.92
CA TYR A 152 0.01 -1.91 -21.34
C TYR A 152 -0.06 -2.81 -20.10
N ARG A 153 0.56 -3.98 -20.13
CA ARG A 153 0.64 -4.86 -18.97
C ARG A 153 1.34 -4.20 -17.81
N ASN A 154 2.41 -3.44 -18.04
CA ASN A 154 3.12 -2.73 -16.99
C ASN A 154 2.30 -1.55 -16.42
N LEU A 155 1.54 -0.81 -17.24
CA LEU A 155 0.60 0.21 -16.80
C LEU A 155 -0.52 -0.39 -15.93
N ARG A 156 -1.12 -1.50 -16.39
CA ARG A 156 -2.16 -2.23 -15.67
C ARG A 156 -1.65 -2.83 -14.35
N ALA A 157 -0.43 -3.36 -14.32
CA ALA A 157 0.22 -3.85 -13.11
C ALA A 157 0.50 -2.72 -12.10
N ALA A 158 0.87 -1.53 -12.56
CA ALA A 158 1.00 -0.36 -11.69
C ALA A 158 -0.35 0.09 -11.13
N ALA A 159 -1.44 -0.01 -11.91
CA ALA A 159 -2.79 0.22 -11.40
C ALA A 159 -3.20 -0.82 -10.33
N GLU A 160 -2.80 -2.10 -10.47
CA GLU A 160 -2.97 -3.11 -9.40
C GLU A 160 -2.23 -2.75 -8.12
N SER A 161 -1.09 -2.04 -8.20
CA SER A 161 -0.33 -1.61 -7.02
C SER A 161 -1.01 -0.50 -6.22
N GLY A 162 -1.98 0.20 -6.80
CA GLY A 162 -2.56 1.42 -6.25
C GLY A 162 -1.67 2.66 -6.38
N TRP A 163 -0.43 2.54 -6.92
CA TRP A 163 0.49 3.65 -7.13
C TRP A 163 0.58 4.03 -8.63
N ASP A 164 -0.53 4.39 -9.20
CA ASP A 164 -0.72 4.77 -10.60
C ASP A 164 -0.73 6.31 -10.80
N PHE A 165 0.41 6.97 -11.13
CA PHE A 165 1.71 6.35 -11.33
C PHE A 165 2.78 6.99 -10.46
N SER A 166 3.97 6.38 -10.47
CA SER A 166 5.12 6.80 -9.68
C SER A 166 6.42 6.48 -10.40
N SER A 167 7.45 7.29 -10.17
CA SER A 167 8.84 7.01 -10.54
C SER A 167 9.34 5.66 -10.02
N ARG A 168 8.70 5.12 -8.98
CA ARG A 168 8.93 3.77 -8.45
C ARG A 168 8.95 2.69 -9.53
N TRP A 169 8.10 2.83 -10.54
CA TRP A 169 7.92 1.86 -11.62
C TRP A 169 8.70 2.22 -12.89
N LEU A 170 9.29 3.41 -12.99
CA LEU A 170 9.90 3.92 -14.21
C LEU A 170 11.38 3.55 -14.30
N ALA A 171 11.82 2.99 -15.44
CA ALA A 171 13.20 2.59 -15.62
C ALA A 171 14.18 3.79 -15.61
N ASP A 172 13.75 4.94 -16.10
CA ASP A 172 14.53 6.19 -16.09
C ASP A 172 14.12 7.15 -14.96
N GLY A 173 13.14 6.77 -14.12
CA GLY A 173 12.61 7.55 -13.01
C GLY A 173 11.81 8.80 -13.42
N ARG A 174 11.44 8.98 -14.70
CA ARG A 174 10.80 10.20 -15.19
C ARG A 174 9.67 9.97 -16.19
N ASN A 175 9.90 9.13 -17.20
CA ASN A 175 8.98 9.00 -18.33
C ASN A 175 8.11 7.75 -18.18
N LEU A 176 6.78 7.92 -18.23
CA LEU A 176 5.80 6.84 -18.06
C LEU A 176 5.98 5.73 -19.10
N SER A 177 6.37 6.06 -20.33
CA SER A 177 6.68 5.09 -21.39
C SER A 177 7.84 4.14 -21.07
N THR A 178 8.59 4.37 -19.96
CA THR A 178 9.66 3.49 -19.46
C THR A 178 9.22 2.55 -18.34
N ILE A 179 7.94 2.50 -18.05
CA ILE A 179 7.35 1.72 -16.95
C ILE A 179 7.73 0.24 -17.03
N ARG A 180 8.14 -0.36 -15.89
CA ARG A 180 8.61 -1.75 -15.74
C ARG A 180 8.08 -2.44 -14.51
N THR A 181 6.86 -2.18 -14.12
CA THR A 181 6.25 -2.67 -12.89
C THR A 181 6.41 -4.18 -12.71
N THR A 182 6.24 -4.94 -13.79
CA THR A 182 6.36 -6.41 -13.75
C THR A 182 7.77 -6.94 -13.53
N SER A 183 8.81 -6.09 -13.61
CA SER A 183 10.20 -6.42 -13.28
C SER A 183 10.53 -6.14 -11.80
N VAL A 184 9.61 -5.56 -11.04
CA VAL A 184 9.80 -5.15 -9.65
C VAL A 184 9.15 -6.17 -8.72
N LEU A 185 9.86 -6.58 -7.69
CA LEU A 185 9.33 -7.26 -6.50
C LEU A 185 9.06 -6.18 -5.43
N PRO A 186 7.79 -5.76 -5.25
CA PRO A 186 7.47 -4.68 -4.35
C PRO A 186 7.57 -5.11 -2.89
N VAL A 187 8.20 -4.28 -2.06
CA VAL A 187 8.38 -4.58 -0.64
C VAL A 187 7.05 -4.61 0.11
N ASP A 188 6.15 -3.67 -0.20
CA ASP A 188 4.80 -3.60 0.38
C ASP A 188 3.96 -4.84 0.08
N LEU A 189 3.85 -5.26 -1.19
CA LEU A 189 3.10 -6.47 -1.56
C LEU A 189 3.64 -7.70 -0.82
N ASN A 190 4.96 -7.87 -0.79
CA ASN A 190 5.55 -9.05 -0.14
C ASN A 190 5.38 -9.01 1.38
N CYS A 191 5.31 -7.85 1.99
CA CYS A 191 4.94 -7.68 3.41
C CYS A 191 3.48 -8.02 3.67
N LEU A 192 2.57 -7.58 2.81
CA LEU A 192 1.14 -7.92 2.91
C LEU A 192 0.92 -9.44 2.73
N MET A 193 1.69 -10.10 1.86
CA MET A 193 1.67 -11.55 1.73
C MET A 193 2.16 -12.27 3.00
N VAL A 194 3.18 -11.74 3.70
CA VAL A 194 3.56 -12.29 5.03
C VAL A 194 2.40 -12.17 6.00
N HIS A 195 1.75 -11.02 6.05
CA HIS A 195 0.62 -10.81 6.94
C HIS A 195 -0.54 -11.78 6.63
N LEU A 196 -0.87 -11.99 5.36
CA LEU A 196 -1.88 -12.95 4.94
C LEU A 196 -1.51 -14.38 5.34
N GLU A 197 -0.24 -14.79 5.13
CA GLU A 197 0.28 -16.10 5.55
C GLU A 197 0.21 -16.29 7.07
N GLN A 198 0.53 -15.26 7.87
CA GLN A 198 0.42 -15.28 9.33
C GLN A 198 -1.05 -15.34 9.79
N THR A 199 -1.95 -14.61 9.12
CA THR A 199 -3.39 -14.64 9.41
C THR A 199 -4.00 -16.01 9.11
N LEU A 200 -3.62 -16.64 8.00
CA LEU A 200 -4.00 -18.03 7.69
C LEU A 200 -3.49 -19.01 8.74
N ALA A 201 -2.23 -18.87 9.16
CA ALA A 201 -1.67 -19.70 10.23
C ALA A 201 -2.45 -19.54 11.55
N LYS A 202 -2.84 -18.32 11.90
CA LYS A 202 -3.68 -18.01 13.08
C LYS A 202 -5.07 -18.64 12.94
N ALA A 203 -5.72 -18.47 11.81
CA ALA A 203 -7.05 -19.02 11.54
C ALA A 203 -7.08 -20.55 11.66
N TYR A 204 -6.10 -21.23 11.06
CA TYR A 204 -5.99 -22.70 11.17
C TYR A 204 -5.67 -23.17 12.58
N ARG A 205 -4.86 -22.45 13.32
CA ARG A 205 -4.60 -22.74 14.74
C ARG A 205 -5.89 -22.65 15.57
N ILE A 206 -6.70 -21.62 15.36
CA ILE A 206 -7.98 -21.45 16.05
C ILE A 206 -8.96 -22.55 15.66
N LYS A 207 -8.97 -22.96 14.39
CA LYS A 207 -9.77 -24.05 13.86
C LYS A 207 -9.34 -25.43 14.41
N GLY A 208 -8.12 -25.54 14.97
CA GLY A 208 -7.55 -26.79 15.48
C GLY A 208 -6.78 -27.61 14.45
N ASP A 209 -6.47 -27.06 13.28
CA ASP A 209 -5.67 -27.71 12.24
C ASP A 209 -4.19 -27.31 12.37
N ALA A 210 -3.45 -28.06 13.16
CA ALA A 210 -2.05 -27.80 13.48
C ALA A 210 -1.13 -27.96 12.24
N ASP A 211 -1.44 -28.87 11.32
CA ASP A 211 -0.62 -29.14 10.14
C ASP A 211 -0.70 -27.96 9.16
N ARG A 212 -1.91 -27.50 8.86
CA ARG A 212 -2.11 -26.31 8.01
C ARG A 212 -1.55 -25.05 8.66
N SER A 213 -1.73 -24.87 9.96
CA SER A 213 -1.14 -23.76 10.71
C SER A 213 0.38 -23.76 10.57
N SER A 214 1.05 -24.88 10.82
CA SER A 214 2.52 -25.02 10.70
C SER A 214 3.00 -24.78 9.27
N HIS A 215 2.24 -25.22 8.28
CA HIS A 215 2.53 -24.96 6.86
C HIS A 215 2.61 -23.46 6.57
N PHE A 216 1.59 -22.69 6.96
CA PHE A 216 1.53 -21.24 6.71
C PHE A 216 2.57 -20.45 7.54
N VAL A 217 2.86 -20.87 8.78
CA VAL A 217 4.00 -20.33 9.55
C VAL A 217 5.29 -20.51 8.76
N GLY A 218 5.52 -21.69 8.19
CA GLY A 218 6.72 -21.96 7.37
C GLY A 218 6.81 -21.10 6.11
N LEU A 219 5.68 -20.77 5.47
CA LEU A 219 5.62 -19.87 4.32
C LEU A 219 5.98 -18.45 4.72
N ALA A 220 5.32 -17.92 5.76
CA ALA A 220 5.58 -16.57 6.28
C ALA A 220 7.07 -16.38 6.66
N VAL A 221 7.65 -17.31 7.41
CA VAL A 221 9.07 -17.25 7.82
C VAL A 221 10.01 -17.23 6.61
N ARG A 222 9.77 -18.05 5.58
CA ARG A 222 10.58 -18.05 4.36
C ARG A 222 10.50 -16.70 3.62
N ARG A 223 9.31 -16.13 3.52
CA ARG A 223 9.11 -14.82 2.88
C ARG A 223 9.75 -13.70 3.68
N GLU A 224 9.61 -13.67 5.01
CA GLU A 224 10.29 -12.71 5.88
C GLU A 224 11.82 -12.74 5.71
N VAL A 225 12.42 -13.94 5.68
CA VAL A 225 13.87 -14.10 5.45
C VAL A 225 14.24 -13.53 4.08
N ALA A 226 13.44 -13.79 3.05
CA ALA A 226 13.68 -13.27 1.70
C ALA A 226 13.59 -11.73 1.66
N ILE A 227 12.59 -11.12 2.30
CA ILE A 227 12.44 -9.68 2.39
C ILE A 227 13.65 -9.05 3.09
N ARG A 228 14.05 -9.56 4.25
CA ARG A 228 15.22 -9.04 4.98
C ARG A 228 16.51 -9.15 4.18
N ARG A 229 16.67 -10.22 3.40
CA ARG A 229 17.87 -10.47 2.61
C ARG A 229 17.96 -9.64 1.33
N LEU A 230 16.85 -9.53 0.59
CA LEU A 230 16.85 -8.96 -0.76
C LEU A 230 16.42 -7.49 -0.77
N MET A 231 15.54 -7.09 0.15
CA MET A 231 14.92 -5.79 0.15
C MET A 231 15.51 -4.82 1.18
N TRP A 232 16.30 -5.30 2.15
CA TRP A 232 17.09 -4.43 3.02
C TRP A 232 18.31 -3.92 2.28
N ASN A 233 18.45 -2.61 2.16
CA ASN A 233 19.58 -1.97 1.50
C ASN A 233 20.50 -1.31 2.53
N GLU A 234 21.65 -1.93 2.79
CA GLU A 234 22.65 -1.46 3.76
C GLU A 234 23.21 -0.06 3.43
N ARG A 235 23.25 0.34 2.15
CA ARG A 235 23.77 1.67 1.75
C ARG A 235 22.80 2.79 2.05
N SER A 236 21.52 2.56 1.84
CA SER A 236 20.48 3.55 2.12
C SER A 236 19.95 3.48 3.53
N HIS A 237 20.24 2.40 4.27
CA HIS A 237 19.67 2.03 5.55
C HIS A 237 18.13 2.06 5.49
N ALA A 238 17.57 1.42 4.47
CA ALA A 238 16.13 1.37 4.22
C ALA A 238 15.73 0.08 3.52
N PHE A 239 14.52 -0.37 3.75
CA PHE A 239 13.90 -1.34 2.89
C PHE A 239 13.50 -0.70 1.57
N THR A 240 13.73 -1.41 0.46
CA THR A 240 13.46 -0.96 -0.89
C THR A 240 12.86 -2.09 -1.70
N ASP A 241 12.21 -1.74 -2.81
CA ASP A 241 11.85 -2.73 -3.81
C ASP A 241 13.10 -3.39 -4.40
N TYR A 242 12.91 -4.55 -5.02
CA TYR A 242 13.97 -5.32 -5.66
C TYR A 242 13.65 -5.60 -7.12
N GLU A 243 14.55 -5.26 -8.01
CA GLU A 243 14.43 -5.58 -9.44
C GLU A 243 15.02 -6.97 -9.67
N TRP A 244 14.12 -7.93 -9.97
CA TRP A 244 14.48 -9.35 -9.93
C TRP A 244 15.31 -9.82 -11.15
N GLN A 245 15.22 -9.16 -12.29
CA GLN A 245 15.98 -9.55 -13.50
C GLN A 245 17.43 -9.05 -13.45
N ARG A 246 17.68 -7.90 -12.80
CA ARG A 246 19.00 -7.30 -12.65
C ARG A 246 19.64 -7.58 -11.31
N HIS A 247 18.88 -8.17 -10.38
CA HIS A 247 19.31 -8.44 -9.02
C HIS A 247 19.79 -7.18 -8.27
N GLU A 248 19.05 -6.10 -8.37
CA GLU A 248 19.41 -4.81 -7.77
C GLU A 248 18.31 -4.23 -6.86
N ALA A 249 18.74 -3.56 -5.79
CA ALA A 249 17.85 -2.79 -4.92
C ALA A 249 17.46 -1.48 -5.62
N LEU A 250 16.18 -1.09 -5.48
CA LEU A 250 15.63 0.12 -6.08
C LEU A 250 15.71 1.31 -5.11
N PRO A 251 15.37 2.54 -5.58
CA PRO A 251 15.39 3.74 -4.75
C PRO A 251 14.47 3.66 -3.52
N VAL A 252 14.80 4.45 -2.49
CA VAL A 252 14.00 4.58 -1.26
C VAL A 252 12.67 5.23 -1.57
N THR A 253 11.59 4.62 -1.07
CA THR A 253 10.21 5.12 -1.11
C THR A 253 9.51 4.86 0.23
N ALA A 254 8.35 5.43 0.44
CA ALA A 254 7.55 5.19 1.63
C ALA A 254 7.05 3.72 1.76
N ALA A 255 7.11 2.93 0.67
CA ALA A 255 6.82 1.50 0.72
C ALA A 255 7.79 0.72 1.64
N GLY A 256 9.01 1.24 1.86
CA GLY A 256 9.97 0.69 2.80
C GLY A 256 9.51 0.64 4.27
N LEU A 257 8.39 1.29 4.60
CA LEU A 257 7.81 1.25 5.95
C LEU A 257 6.87 0.06 6.20
N PHE A 258 6.48 -0.67 5.16
CA PHE A 258 5.63 -1.87 5.33
C PHE A 258 6.30 -2.97 6.18
N PRO A 259 7.63 -3.26 6.07
CA PRO A 259 8.29 -4.22 6.97
C PRO A 259 8.20 -3.85 8.46
N LEU A 260 8.10 -2.56 8.80
CA LEU A 260 7.86 -2.10 10.16
C LEU A 260 6.37 -2.29 10.53
N PHE A 261 5.48 -1.97 9.62
CA PHE A 261 4.04 -2.07 9.83
C PHE A 261 3.59 -3.51 10.15
N VAL A 262 4.15 -4.51 9.47
CA VAL A 262 3.81 -5.93 9.66
C VAL A 262 4.87 -6.70 10.48
N HIS A 263 5.68 -6.03 11.28
CA HIS A 263 6.65 -6.62 12.22
C HIS A 263 7.74 -7.52 11.61
N ILE A 264 8.16 -7.27 10.38
CA ILE A 264 9.23 -8.03 9.71
C ILE A 264 10.63 -7.51 10.05
N ALA A 265 10.79 -6.20 10.20
CA ALA A 265 12.10 -5.59 10.46
C ALA A 265 12.72 -6.08 11.78
N SER A 266 14.05 -6.17 11.85
CA SER A 266 14.73 -6.24 13.14
C SER A 266 14.69 -4.88 13.84
N GLN A 267 14.89 -4.86 15.16
CA GLN A 267 14.96 -3.60 15.92
C GLN A 267 16.05 -2.65 15.38
N HIS A 268 17.18 -3.22 14.93
CA HIS A 268 18.26 -2.44 14.31
C HIS A 268 17.83 -1.84 12.97
N GLN A 269 17.21 -2.63 12.09
CA GLN A 269 16.72 -2.16 10.80
C GLN A 269 15.67 -1.08 10.96
N ALA A 270 14.72 -1.26 11.87
CA ALA A 270 13.67 -0.28 12.13
C ALA A 270 14.23 1.08 12.61
N LYS A 271 15.24 1.05 13.50
CA LYS A 271 15.95 2.25 13.95
C LYS A 271 16.67 2.97 12.80
N MET A 272 17.34 2.23 11.94
CA MET A 272 18.05 2.79 10.78
C MET A 272 17.06 3.34 9.72
N GLU A 273 15.97 2.62 9.47
CA GLU A 273 14.86 3.07 8.60
C GLU A 273 14.26 4.38 9.12
N ALA A 274 13.95 4.46 10.42
CA ALA A 274 13.43 5.68 11.05
C ALA A 274 14.36 6.89 10.84
N GLN A 275 15.67 6.70 10.94
CA GLN A 275 16.64 7.77 10.64
C GLN A 275 16.62 8.17 9.15
N THR A 276 16.47 7.22 8.25
CA THR A 276 16.38 7.48 6.81
C THR A 276 15.09 8.22 6.47
N VAL A 277 13.95 7.79 7.02
CA VAL A 277 12.66 8.48 6.90
C VAL A 277 12.77 9.93 7.39
N ARG A 278 13.32 10.15 8.59
CA ARG A 278 13.50 11.49 9.16
C ARG A 278 14.31 12.41 8.26
N ARG A 279 15.38 11.88 7.65
CA ARG A 279 16.31 12.69 6.82
C ARG A 279 15.83 12.91 5.40
N LYS A 280 15.08 11.96 4.82
CA LYS A 280 14.79 11.96 3.38
C LYS A 280 13.31 12.13 3.05
N LEU A 281 12.42 11.46 3.78
CA LEU A 281 11.00 11.41 3.42
C LEU A 281 10.15 12.37 4.26
N LEU A 282 10.60 12.79 5.44
CA LEU A 282 9.83 13.67 6.32
C LEU A 282 9.80 15.10 5.76
N MET A 283 8.60 15.56 5.43
CA MET A 283 8.29 16.88 4.88
C MET A 283 7.46 17.71 5.87
N PRO A 284 7.24 19.01 5.64
CA PRO A 284 6.39 19.83 6.51
C PRO A 284 4.98 19.24 6.76
N GLY A 285 4.35 18.65 5.75
CA GLY A 285 2.99 18.09 5.84
C GLY A 285 2.91 16.58 6.14
N GLY A 286 4.01 15.87 6.40
CA GLY A 286 4.03 14.42 6.63
C GLY A 286 5.17 13.72 5.92
N ILE A 287 5.03 12.45 5.49
CA ILE A 287 6.03 11.76 4.68
C ILE A 287 5.68 11.80 3.20
N ALA A 288 6.70 12.09 2.39
CA ALA A 288 6.59 12.01 0.93
C ALA A 288 6.58 10.55 0.45
N THR A 289 5.93 10.32 -0.67
CA THR A 289 5.82 8.99 -1.29
C THR A 289 7.16 8.50 -1.82
N THR A 290 7.86 9.37 -2.57
CA THR A 290 9.20 9.14 -3.13
C THR A 290 10.07 10.39 -2.97
N LEU A 291 11.34 10.30 -3.43
CA LEU A 291 12.27 11.43 -3.44
C LEU A 291 12.31 12.16 -4.81
N VAL A 292 11.54 11.69 -5.79
CA VAL A 292 11.60 12.14 -7.18
C VAL A 292 10.44 13.08 -7.49
N VAL A 293 10.73 14.16 -8.21
CA VAL A 293 9.72 15.03 -8.83
C VAL A 293 9.61 14.65 -10.30
N SER A 294 8.66 13.78 -10.63
CA SER A 294 8.44 13.30 -12.00
C SER A 294 7.21 13.90 -12.68
N GLY A 295 6.33 14.53 -11.91
CA GLY A 295 4.99 14.92 -12.36
C GLY A 295 3.94 13.82 -12.19
N GLN A 296 4.34 12.61 -11.78
CA GLN A 296 3.41 11.54 -11.43
C GLN A 296 2.82 11.78 -10.03
N GLN A 297 1.56 11.38 -9.84
CA GLN A 297 0.82 11.70 -8.61
C GLN A 297 1.32 10.97 -7.35
N TRP A 298 1.98 9.83 -7.50
CA TRP A 298 2.59 9.07 -6.41
C TRP A 298 4.09 9.37 -6.24
N ASP A 299 4.48 10.59 -6.57
CA ASP A 299 5.83 11.10 -6.37
C ASP A 299 5.85 12.39 -5.54
N HIS A 300 7.04 12.81 -5.10
CA HIS A 300 7.23 14.09 -4.44
C HIS A 300 6.69 15.24 -5.32
N PRO A 301 5.97 16.24 -4.77
CA PRO A 301 5.83 16.57 -3.34
C PRO A 301 4.58 15.96 -2.67
N ASN A 302 3.90 14.99 -3.30
CA ASN A 302 2.64 14.51 -2.80
C ASN A 302 2.81 13.53 -1.61
N GLY A 303 1.88 13.64 -0.66
CA GLY A 303 1.66 12.70 0.41
C GLY A 303 0.24 12.16 0.37
N TRP A 304 0.10 10.91 0.80
CA TRP A 304 -1.12 10.12 0.73
C TRP A 304 -1.46 9.55 2.10
N ALA A 305 -2.72 9.62 2.49
CA ALA A 305 -3.18 9.17 3.80
C ALA A 305 -2.78 7.72 4.16
N PRO A 306 -2.91 6.72 3.26
CA PRO A 306 -2.47 5.36 3.54
C PRO A 306 -1.04 5.27 4.04
N LEU A 307 -0.11 5.96 3.39
CA LEU A 307 1.31 5.88 3.73
C LEU A 307 1.65 6.59 5.05
N GLN A 308 0.91 7.63 5.42
CA GLN A 308 1.05 8.25 6.75
C GLN A 308 0.64 7.27 7.85
N TRP A 309 -0.47 6.55 7.67
CA TRP A 309 -0.92 5.53 8.62
C TRP A 309 0.08 4.39 8.76
N ILE A 310 0.52 3.81 7.64
CA ILE A 310 1.53 2.74 7.61
C ILE A 310 2.82 3.18 8.32
N ALA A 311 3.27 4.42 8.07
CA ALA A 311 4.46 4.97 8.72
C ALA A 311 4.29 5.12 10.23
N VAL A 312 3.17 5.71 10.66
CA VAL A 312 2.92 5.96 12.09
C VAL A 312 2.85 4.65 12.85
N VAL A 313 2.01 3.70 12.41
CA VAL A 313 1.86 2.41 13.08
C VAL A 313 3.15 1.60 13.02
N GLY A 314 3.82 1.57 11.85
CA GLY A 314 5.08 0.85 11.70
C GLY A 314 6.18 1.36 12.64
N LEU A 315 6.30 2.67 12.80
CA LEU A 315 7.29 3.28 13.72
C LEU A 315 6.94 3.03 15.19
N GLU A 316 5.65 3.10 15.56
CA GLU A 316 5.20 2.77 16.93
C GLU A 316 5.49 1.32 17.30
N ASN A 317 5.32 0.37 16.38
CA ASN A 317 5.63 -1.04 16.58
C ASN A 317 7.09 -1.28 17.04
N TYR A 318 7.99 -0.33 16.75
CA TYR A 318 9.42 -0.42 17.06
C TYR A 318 9.89 0.64 18.06
N ASN A 319 8.98 1.29 18.79
CA ASN A 319 9.26 2.33 19.79
C ASN A 319 9.93 3.61 19.22
N GLU A 320 9.76 3.90 17.92
CA GLU A 320 10.17 5.16 17.29
C GLU A 320 9.05 6.23 17.41
N ALA A 321 8.42 6.29 18.60
CA ALA A 321 7.22 7.07 18.89
C ALA A 321 7.37 8.57 18.59
N GLN A 322 8.54 9.16 18.81
CA GLN A 322 8.77 10.58 18.53
C GLN A 322 8.61 10.92 17.04
N LEU A 323 9.11 10.04 16.15
CA LEU A 323 8.97 10.24 14.71
C LEU A 323 7.53 9.95 14.26
N ALA A 324 6.92 8.90 14.80
CA ALA A 324 5.52 8.54 14.53
C ALA A 324 4.57 9.70 14.88
N GLU A 325 4.70 10.25 16.09
CA GLU A 325 3.89 11.40 16.53
C GLU A 325 4.17 12.65 15.67
N ALA A 326 5.40 12.90 15.29
CA ALA A 326 5.75 14.02 14.40
C ALA A 326 5.08 13.91 13.03
N ILE A 327 5.06 12.71 12.42
CA ILE A 327 4.36 12.44 11.16
C ILE A 327 2.86 12.66 11.34
N ALA A 328 2.25 12.08 12.39
CA ALA A 328 0.84 12.21 12.68
C ALA A 328 0.42 13.68 12.88
N LYS A 329 1.20 14.47 13.63
CA LYS A 329 0.96 15.91 13.83
C LYS A 329 1.04 16.68 12.54
N ARG A 330 2.10 16.49 11.73
CA ARG A 330 2.29 17.18 10.44
C ARG A 330 1.14 16.89 9.49
N TRP A 331 0.77 15.61 9.33
CA TRP A 331 -0.35 15.21 8.49
C TRP A 331 -1.69 15.78 8.97
N THR A 332 -1.94 15.78 10.28
CA THR A 332 -3.17 16.36 10.85
C THR A 332 -3.22 17.86 10.59
N CYS A 333 -2.12 18.58 10.80
CA CYS A 333 -2.04 20.02 10.51
C CYS A 333 -2.24 20.32 9.03
N GLU A 334 -1.65 19.50 8.13
CA GLU A 334 -1.84 19.62 6.69
C GLU A 334 -3.32 19.58 6.30
N ASN A 335 -4.05 18.59 6.84
CA ASN A 335 -5.48 18.42 6.60
C ASN A 335 -6.32 19.57 7.17
N ILE A 336 -6.02 20.01 8.40
CA ILE A 336 -6.74 21.13 9.05
C ILE A 336 -6.57 22.42 8.23
N ASP A 337 -5.36 22.76 7.84
CA ASP A 337 -5.07 23.98 7.10
C ASP A 337 -5.72 23.96 5.71
N ALA A 338 -5.61 22.84 4.99
CA ALA A 338 -6.27 22.68 3.69
C ALA A 338 -7.80 22.78 3.80
N TYR A 339 -8.39 22.13 4.82
CA TYR A 339 -9.84 22.22 5.05
C TYR A 339 -10.31 23.64 5.37
N ARG A 340 -9.54 24.42 6.14
CA ARG A 340 -9.88 25.81 6.46
C ARG A 340 -9.89 26.71 5.23
N MET A 341 -9.03 26.44 4.26
CA MET A 341 -8.97 27.23 3.02
C MET A 341 -10.05 26.81 2.01
N SER A 342 -10.37 25.53 1.93
CA SER A 342 -11.21 24.94 0.86
C SER A 342 -12.54 24.41 1.33
N HIS A 343 -12.74 24.18 2.64
CA HIS A 343 -13.87 23.51 3.28
C HIS A 343 -14.11 22.06 2.80
N VAL A 344 -13.09 21.44 2.19
CA VAL A 344 -13.13 20.04 1.76
C VAL A 344 -11.82 19.32 2.10
N PHE A 345 -11.90 18.02 2.35
CA PHE A 345 -10.74 17.14 2.33
C PHE A 345 -10.51 16.61 0.92
N VAL A 346 -9.25 16.39 0.56
CA VAL A 346 -8.84 15.90 -0.76
C VAL A 346 -8.11 14.58 -0.66
N GLU A 347 -7.94 13.91 -1.78
CA GLU A 347 -7.33 12.59 -1.85
C GLU A 347 -5.83 12.57 -1.51
N LYS A 348 -5.10 13.64 -1.87
CA LYS A 348 -3.66 13.82 -1.70
C LYS A 348 -3.30 15.28 -1.48
N TYR A 349 -2.17 15.53 -0.82
CA TYR A 349 -1.71 16.87 -0.48
C TYR A 349 -0.27 17.09 -0.95
N ASN A 350 0.04 18.33 -1.34
CA ASN A 350 1.41 18.79 -1.53
C ASN A 350 2.03 19.10 -0.16
N LEU A 351 2.87 18.22 0.33
CA LEU A 351 3.45 18.26 1.68
C LEU A 351 4.43 19.41 1.92
N VAL A 352 4.80 20.15 0.87
CA VAL A 352 5.75 21.29 0.97
C VAL A 352 5.02 22.60 1.20
N ASN A 353 3.93 22.85 0.46
CA ASN A 353 3.23 24.14 0.48
C ASN A 353 1.81 24.08 1.06
N GLY A 354 1.31 22.93 1.43
CA GLY A 354 -0.01 22.78 2.06
C GLY A 354 -1.21 22.89 1.12
N SER A 355 -0.98 22.83 -0.19
CA SER A 355 -2.07 22.84 -1.17
C SER A 355 -2.59 21.41 -1.46
N ALA A 356 -3.66 21.33 -2.22
CA ALA A 356 -4.06 20.08 -2.86
C ALA A 356 -2.88 19.50 -3.68
N GLY A 357 -2.74 18.18 -3.73
CA GLY A 357 -1.67 17.51 -4.46
C GLY A 357 -1.68 17.80 -5.96
N VAL A 358 -0.59 17.48 -6.62
CA VAL A 358 -0.36 17.81 -8.04
C VAL A 358 -0.07 16.55 -8.87
N GLY A 359 -0.15 16.68 -10.19
CA GLY A 359 0.19 15.60 -11.13
C GLY A 359 -0.88 14.51 -11.26
N GLY A 360 -0.57 13.53 -12.13
CA GLY A 360 -1.48 12.43 -12.45
C GLY A 360 -2.39 12.69 -13.64
N GLU A 361 -3.18 11.68 -13.97
CA GLU A 361 -4.04 11.65 -15.16
C GLU A 361 -5.38 12.41 -14.96
N TYR A 362 -5.70 12.85 -13.75
CA TYR A 362 -6.95 13.52 -13.41
C TYR A 362 -6.75 14.59 -12.33
N THR A 363 -7.73 15.48 -12.19
CA THR A 363 -7.73 16.51 -11.15
C THR A 363 -7.94 15.90 -9.77
N VAL A 364 -7.34 16.52 -8.74
CA VAL A 364 -7.49 16.10 -7.34
C VAL A 364 -8.96 15.95 -6.97
N GLN A 365 -9.30 14.82 -6.33
CA GLN A 365 -10.67 14.49 -5.93
C GLN A 365 -10.95 14.93 -4.50
N VAL A 366 -12.21 15.27 -4.22
CA VAL A 366 -12.67 15.80 -2.93
C VAL A 366 -13.49 14.78 -2.14
N GLY A 367 -13.58 14.97 -0.83
CA GLY A 367 -14.40 14.13 0.05
C GLY A 367 -13.86 12.71 0.21
N PHE A 368 -12.55 12.53 0.21
CA PHE A 368 -11.92 11.23 0.05
C PHE A 368 -11.91 10.39 1.32
N GLY A 369 -12.39 9.14 1.23
CA GLY A 369 -12.61 8.24 2.36
C GLY A 369 -11.35 7.92 3.16
N TRP A 370 -10.23 7.57 2.52
CA TRP A 370 -8.98 7.29 3.24
C TRP A 370 -8.41 8.50 3.97
N THR A 371 -8.54 9.72 3.42
CA THR A 371 -8.09 10.94 4.11
C THR A 371 -8.89 11.15 5.39
N ASN A 372 -10.22 11.08 5.28
CA ASN A 372 -11.11 11.19 6.44
C ASN A 372 -10.86 10.06 7.45
N GLY A 373 -10.72 8.82 6.96
CA GLY A 373 -10.52 7.63 7.78
C GLY A 373 -9.22 7.69 8.57
N VAL A 374 -8.10 7.93 7.90
CA VAL A 374 -6.79 8.02 8.53
C VAL A 374 -6.71 9.20 9.50
N LEU A 375 -7.23 10.39 9.12
CA LEU A 375 -7.25 11.53 10.02
C LEU A 375 -8.00 11.21 11.31
N ARG A 376 -9.15 10.55 11.20
CA ARG A 376 -9.95 10.16 12.37
C ARG A 376 -9.28 9.06 13.19
N ALA A 377 -8.66 8.08 12.56
CA ALA A 377 -7.91 7.02 13.22
C ALA A 377 -6.70 7.58 13.98
N LEU A 378 -5.93 8.49 13.38
CA LEU A 378 -4.80 9.16 14.03
C LEU A 378 -5.26 9.98 15.24
N ALA A 379 -6.40 10.69 15.16
CA ALA A 379 -6.96 11.44 16.28
C ALA A 379 -7.45 10.53 17.42
N SER A 380 -7.84 9.30 17.13
CA SER A 380 -8.15 8.27 18.13
C SER A 380 -6.88 7.68 18.75
N PHE A 381 -5.87 7.43 17.92
CA PHE A 381 -4.58 6.87 18.34
C PHE A 381 -3.77 7.84 19.19
N TYR A 382 -3.77 9.13 18.83
CA TYR A 382 -3.18 10.24 19.58
C TYR A 382 -4.24 11.26 19.98
N PRO A 383 -4.89 11.14 21.14
CA PRO A 383 -5.98 12.05 21.56
C PRO A 383 -5.57 13.53 21.61
N THR A 384 -4.28 13.84 21.75
CA THR A 384 -3.75 15.20 21.70
C THR A 384 -3.96 15.88 20.34
N LEU A 385 -4.05 15.11 19.25
CA LEU A 385 -4.27 15.65 17.91
C LEU A 385 -5.65 16.30 17.74
N SER A 386 -6.66 15.83 18.47
CA SER A 386 -8.00 16.43 18.45
C SER A 386 -8.07 17.83 19.07
N ARG A 387 -7.00 18.27 19.75
CA ARG A 387 -6.87 19.57 20.39
C ARG A 387 -5.91 20.52 19.67
N LEU A 388 -5.41 20.14 18.51
CA LEU A 388 -4.49 20.99 17.75
C LEU A 388 -5.18 22.29 17.34
N SER A 389 -4.61 23.41 17.77
CA SER A 389 -5.05 24.72 17.32
C SER A 389 -4.33 25.11 16.02
N PRO A 390 -4.91 26.01 15.25
CA PRO A 390 -4.27 26.54 14.03
C PRO A 390 -2.92 27.21 14.29
N GLU A 391 -2.81 27.93 15.42
CA GLU A 391 -1.57 28.59 15.83
C GLU A 391 -0.46 27.55 16.07
N PHE A 392 -0.82 26.40 16.63
CA PHE A 392 0.09 25.27 16.82
C PHE A 392 0.59 24.71 15.48
N CYS A 393 -0.31 24.57 14.50
CA CYS A 393 0.04 24.05 13.19
C CYS A 393 1.00 24.97 12.43
N VAL A 394 0.82 26.28 12.52
CA VAL A 394 1.75 27.29 11.95
C VAL A 394 3.12 27.21 12.63
N ALA A 395 3.16 27.12 13.96
CA ALA A 395 4.42 27.04 14.71
C ALA A 395 5.19 25.75 14.40
N SER A 396 4.52 24.63 14.19
CA SER A 396 5.14 23.33 13.90
C SER A 396 5.81 23.28 12.50
N ARG A 397 5.30 24.04 11.54
CA ARG A 397 5.93 24.20 10.19
C ARG A 397 7.17 25.09 10.24
N ALA A 398 7.13 26.16 11.03
CA ALA A 398 8.25 27.09 11.17
C ALA A 398 9.47 26.50 11.91
N ALA A 399 9.26 25.48 12.74
CA ALA A 399 10.29 24.79 13.51
C ALA A 399 10.97 23.61 12.77
N SER A 400 10.65 23.40 11.49
CA SER A 400 11.31 22.38 10.66
C SER A 400 12.62 22.94 10.13
N PRO A 401 13.77 22.27 10.38
CA PRO A 401 15.07 22.71 9.86
C PRO A 401 15.17 22.56 8.34
#